data_8d4161212160912616ea1c65ed245b3b
#
_entry.id   8d4161212160912616ea1c65ed245b3b
#
_cell.length_a   1.000
_cell.length_b   1.000
_cell.length_c   1.000
_cell.angle_alpha   90.00
_cell.angle_beta   90.00
_cell.angle_gamma   90.00
#
_symmetry.space_group_name_H-M   'P 1'
#
loop_
_entity.id
_entity.type
_entity.pdbx_description
1 polymer ?
#
loop_
_entity_poly.entity_id
_entity_poly.type
_entity_poly.pdbx_seq_one_letter_code
_entity_poly.pdbx_strand_id
1 'polypeptide(L)'
;MTYVASVSNGWDESAAAWIAAVGELGDFGRRFVLDQPMVERVRLRAPASALDVGCGEGRFCRMLQPLGVRTVGIDPTEALVARAMALDPTGDYRLGVAERLDFEDEGFDMVVSYLSLIDIAQLSIALTEMARVLRPGGSLLVANLTGFTTAGMVFGGRRPRGADKHAGYLDEHASQVSWGDIAIRNWHRPLETYMKGLLDAGLQLRHFSEPRPQGGPPEKVRRYLKAPYFLIMEWTKPKC
;
A
#
# COMPACT_ATOMS: atom_id res chain seq x y z
N MET A 1 28.06 4.41 -12.27
CA MET A 1 26.63 4.63 -11.97
C MET A 1 26.56 5.28 -10.61
N THR A 2 26.23 6.54 -10.56
CA THR A 2 26.16 7.32 -9.32
C THR A 2 24.91 6.88 -8.56
N TYR A 3 25.11 6.25 -7.43
CA TYR A 3 24.04 5.94 -6.46
C TYR A 3 23.49 7.30 -5.97
N VAL A 4 22.36 7.71 -6.49
CA VAL A 4 21.62 8.83 -5.89
C VAL A 4 21.12 8.30 -4.57
N ALA A 5 21.72 8.74 -3.47
CA ALA A 5 21.25 8.44 -2.13
C ALA A 5 19.75 8.77 -2.08
N SER A 6 18.89 7.79 -1.93
CA SER A 6 17.47 8.01 -1.75
C SER A 6 17.32 8.83 -0.48
N VAL A 7 16.75 10.02 -0.60
CA VAL A 7 16.42 10.81 0.59
C VAL A 7 15.50 9.94 1.44
N SER A 8 15.90 9.63 2.70
CA SER A 8 15.14 8.80 3.62
C SER A 8 13.64 9.18 3.57
N ASN A 9 12.78 8.18 3.47
CA ASN A 9 11.34 8.40 3.55
C ASN A 9 10.83 8.41 5.00
N GLY A 10 11.72 8.25 5.99
CA GLY A 10 11.44 8.28 7.42
C GLY A 10 10.98 6.94 8.02
N TRP A 11 10.87 5.88 7.20
CA TRP A 11 10.43 4.58 7.69
C TRP A 11 11.47 3.88 8.56
N ASP A 12 12.77 4.04 8.28
CA ASP A 12 13.83 3.45 9.09
C ASP A 12 13.81 3.98 10.53
N GLU A 13 13.64 5.29 10.68
CA GLU A 13 13.56 5.96 11.98
C GLU A 13 12.24 5.70 12.70
N SER A 14 11.16 5.46 11.93
CA SER A 14 9.80 5.29 12.46
C SER A 14 9.40 3.84 12.70
N ALA A 15 10.19 2.86 12.24
CA ALA A 15 9.81 1.44 12.24
C ALA A 15 9.44 0.92 13.63
N ALA A 16 10.23 1.23 14.65
CA ALA A 16 9.95 0.79 16.02
C ALA A 16 8.64 1.36 16.58
N ALA A 17 8.39 2.65 16.35
CA ALA A 17 7.15 3.32 16.75
C ALA A 17 5.95 2.77 15.99
N TRP A 18 6.12 2.48 14.68
CA TRP A 18 5.11 1.86 13.86
C TRP A 18 4.74 0.45 14.36
N ILE A 19 5.72 -0.41 14.60
CA ILE A 19 5.51 -1.77 15.12
C ILE A 19 4.71 -1.72 16.43
N ALA A 20 5.06 -0.80 17.33
CA ALA A 20 4.35 -0.63 18.60
C ALA A 20 2.91 -0.12 18.41
N ALA A 21 2.69 0.82 17.48
CA ALA A 21 1.38 1.45 17.26
C ALA A 21 0.39 0.55 16.52
N VAL A 22 0.85 -0.23 15.54
CA VAL A 22 0.01 -1.09 14.71
C VAL A 22 -0.32 -2.41 15.42
N GLY A 23 0.63 -2.95 16.19
CA GLY A 23 0.50 -4.24 16.85
C GLY A 23 0.20 -5.37 15.85
N GLU A 24 -0.10 -6.54 16.34
CA GLU A 24 -0.33 -7.72 15.49
C GLU A 24 -1.65 -7.66 14.69
N LEU A 25 -2.64 -6.95 15.22
CA LEU A 25 -3.97 -6.89 14.62
C LEU A 25 -4.14 -5.80 13.56
N GLY A 26 -3.21 -4.85 13.48
CA GLY A 26 -3.34 -3.69 12.60
C GLY A 26 -4.12 -2.52 13.23
N ASP A 27 -4.00 -1.36 12.63
CA ASP A 27 -4.72 -0.15 13.01
C ASP A 27 -6.24 -0.22 12.66
N PHE A 28 -6.98 0.85 12.99
CA PHE A 28 -8.42 0.91 12.69
C PHE A 28 -8.71 0.76 11.20
N GLY A 29 -7.94 1.42 10.34
CA GLY A 29 -8.12 1.41 8.89
C GLY A 29 -7.96 -0.01 8.32
N ARG A 30 -6.92 -0.71 8.74
CA ARG A 30 -6.67 -2.10 8.34
C ARG A 30 -7.77 -3.01 8.83
N ARG A 31 -8.00 -3.05 10.14
CA ARG A 31 -8.91 -4.02 10.79
C ARG A 31 -10.37 -3.87 10.38
N PHE A 32 -10.85 -2.66 10.29
CA PHE A 32 -12.28 -2.41 10.16
C PHE A 32 -12.70 -1.89 8.79
N VAL A 33 -11.76 -1.55 7.91
CA VAL A 33 -12.08 -1.00 6.59
C VAL A 33 -11.49 -1.82 5.46
N LEU A 34 -10.22 -2.24 5.56
CA LEU A 34 -9.48 -2.79 4.42
C LEU A 34 -9.33 -4.31 4.45
N ASP A 35 -9.07 -4.93 5.61
CA ASP A 35 -8.68 -6.34 5.67
C ASP A 35 -9.71 -7.27 5.02
N GLN A 36 -10.96 -7.15 5.41
CA GLN A 36 -12.00 -8.03 4.88
C GLN A 36 -12.16 -7.89 3.36
N PRO A 37 -12.39 -6.69 2.78
CA PRO A 37 -12.53 -6.58 1.33
C PRO A 37 -11.26 -6.97 0.56
N MET A 38 -10.06 -6.72 1.09
CA MET A 38 -8.81 -7.16 0.47
C MET A 38 -8.72 -8.69 0.42
N VAL A 39 -8.98 -9.36 1.55
CA VAL A 39 -8.99 -10.82 1.64
C VAL A 39 -10.08 -11.45 0.75
N GLU A 40 -11.25 -10.81 0.66
CA GLU A 40 -12.31 -11.26 -0.25
C GLU A 40 -11.87 -11.24 -1.72
N ARG A 41 -11.12 -10.20 -2.15
CA ARG A 41 -10.56 -10.15 -3.50
C ARG A 41 -9.55 -11.28 -3.74
N VAL A 42 -8.70 -11.57 -2.76
CA VAL A 42 -7.76 -12.71 -2.85
C VAL A 42 -8.52 -14.03 -2.98
N ARG A 43 -9.54 -14.27 -2.14
CA ARG A 43 -10.37 -15.50 -2.22
C ARG A 43 -11.05 -15.66 -3.57
N LEU A 44 -11.57 -14.59 -4.15
CA LEU A 44 -12.21 -14.60 -5.47
C LEU A 44 -11.24 -14.94 -6.60
N ARG A 45 -9.97 -14.58 -6.48
CA ARG A 45 -8.93 -14.87 -7.47
C ARG A 45 -8.24 -16.20 -7.24
N ALA A 46 -8.24 -16.68 -6.00
CA ALA A 46 -7.59 -17.90 -5.56
C ALA A 46 -6.16 -18.07 -6.14
N PRO A 47 -5.26 -17.07 -5.95
CA PRO A 47 -3.92 -17.14 -6.51
C PRO A 47 -3.13 -18.25 -5.79
N ALA A 48 -2.26 -18.96 -6.50
CA ALA A 48 -1.32 -19.89 -5.88
C ALA A 48 -0.10 -19.17 -5.29
N SER A 49 0.25 -17.99 -5.85
CA SER A 49 1.39 -17.18 -5.42
C SER A 49 1.04 -15.70 -5.37
N ALA A 50 1.60 -14.97 -4.39
CA ALA A 50 1.46 -13.53 -4.29
C ALA A 50 2.75 -12.86 -3.85
N LEU A 51 3.06 -11.70 -4.46
CA LEU A 51 4.12 -10.78 -4.03
C LEU A 51 3.47 -9.58 -3.33
N ASP A 52 3.82 -9.33 -2.08
CA ASP A 52 3.40 -8.15 -1.32
C ASP A 52 4.49 -7.08 -1.35
N VAL A 53 4.25 -5.97 -2.07
CA VAL A 53 5.22 -4.91 -2.32
C VAL A 53 5.01 -3.77 -1.32
N GLY A 54 5.99 -3.57 -0.44
CA GLY A 54 5.87 -2.74 0.76
C GLY A 54 5.14 -3.49 1.86
N CYS A 55 5.58 -4.74 2.13
CA CYS A 55 4.89 -5.66 3.06
C CYS A 55 4.99 -5.25 4.53
N GLY A 56 5.88 -4.30 4.86
CA GLY A 56 6.16 -3.92 6.23
C GLY A 56 6.59 -5.11 7.08
N GLU A 57 5.93 -5.31 8.23
CA GLU A 57 6.17 -6.46 9.12
C GLU A 57 5.47 -7.76 8.67
N GLY A 58 5.08 -7.85 7.39
CA GLY A 58 4.57 -9.08 6.77
C GLY A 58 3.13 -9.45 7.16
N ARG A 59 2.36 -8.53 7.74
CA ARG A 59 1.03 -8.81 8.26
C ARG A 59 0.08 -9.35 7.19
N PHE A 60 0.02 -8.74 6.01
CA PHE A 60 -0.88 -9.20 4.96
C PHE A 60 -0.43 -10.54 4.39
N CYS A 61 0.87 -10.79 4.24
CA CYS A 61 1.39 -12.11 3.87
C CYS A 61 0.87 -13.20 4.81
N ARG A 62 0.99 -13.00 6.14
CA ARG A 62 0.47 -13.95 7.13
C ARG A 62 -1.04 -14.15 7.03
N MET A 63 -1.82 -13.13 6.64
CA MET A 63 -3.26 -13.27 6.43
C MET A 63 -3.62 -14.11 5.20
N LEU A 64 -2.73 -14.20 4.20
CA LEU A 64 -2.96 -14.97 2.98
C LEU A 64 -2.56 -16.45 3.13
N GLN A 65 -1.66 -16.80 4.03
CA GLN A 65 -1.19 -18.18 4.25
C GLN A 65 -2.33 -19.16 4.56
N PRO A 66 -3.30 -18.85 5.44
CA PRO A 66 -4.44 -19.74 5.70
C PRO A 66 -5.35 -19.97 4.50
N LEU A 67 -5.19 -19.16 3.44
CA LEU A 67 -5.89 -19.32 2.16
C LEU A 67 -5.13 -20.22 1.18
N GLY A 68 -3.98 -20.76 1.59
CA GLY A 68 -3.13 -21.60 0.74
C GLY A 68 -2.28 -20.81 -0.27
N VAL A 69 -2.16 -19.50 -0.12
CA VAL A 69 -1.36 -18.65 -1.01
C VAL A 69 0.10 -18.67 -0.55
N ARG A 70 1.02 -19.00 -1.45
CA ARG A 70 2.48 -18.83 -1.21
C ARG A 70 2.82 -17.36 -1.36
N THR A 71 3.30 -16.73 -0.30
CA THR A 71 3.59 -15.30 -0.28
C THR A 71 5.09 -15.03 -0.24
N VAL A 72 5.50 -14.00 -0.98
CA VAL A 72 6.78 -13.32 -0.81
C VAL A 72 6.48 -11.88 -0.43
N GLY A 73 7.10 -11.37 0.62
CA GLY A 73 7.00 -9.96 1.03
C GLY A 73 8.30 -9.22 0.76
N ILE A 74 8.23 -8.02 0.20
CA ILE A 74 9.38 -7.13 0.11
C ILE A 74 9.10 -5.79 0.76
N ASP A 75 10.10 -5.25 1.45
CA ASP A 75 10.06 -3.91 2.04
C ASP A 75 11.48 -3.31 2.05
N PRO A 76 11.67 -2.00 1.84
CA PRO A 76 12.99 -1.38 1.91
C PRO A 76 13.49 -1.20 3.35
N THR A 77 12.63 -1.33 4.36
CA THR A 77 12.94 -1.03 5.77
C THR A 77 13.42 -2.28 6.50
N GLU A 78 14.72 -2.31 6.82
CA GLU A 78 15.36 -3.49 7.43
C GLU A 78 14.68 -3.94 8.73
N ALA A 79 14.32 -3.00 9.62
CA ALA A 79 13.67 -3.31 10.88
C ALA A 79 12.27 -3.93 10.70
N LEU A 80 11.53 -3.55 9.66
CA LEU A 80 10.23 -4.13 9.36
C LEU A 80 10.37 -5.54 8.79
N VAL A 81 11.32 -5.77 7.88
CA VAL A 81 11.61 -7.11 7.34
C VAL A 81 12.10 -8.05 8.45
N ALA A 82 12.99 -7.59 9.32
CA ALA A 82 13.44 -8.36 10.48
C ALA A 82 12.26 -8.72 11.42
N ARG A 83 11.33 -7.79 11.61
CA ARG A 83 10.11 -8.06 12.38
C ARG A 83 9.20 -9.07 11.70
N ALA A 84 9.06 -9.00 10.36
CA ALA A 84 8.29 -9.97 9.59
C ALA A 84 8.84 -11.39 9.76
N MET A 85 10.16 -11.56 9.60
CA MET A 85 10.85 -12.84 9.81
C MET A 85 10.70 -13.36 11.26
N ALA A 86 10.72 -12.47 12.25
CA ALA A 86 10.54 -12.86 13.65
C ALA A 86 9.10 -13.34 13.96
N LEU A 87 8.10 -12.76 13.29
CA LEU A 87 6.69 -13.14 13.45
C LEU A 87 6.31 -14.38 12.63
N ASP A 88 7.03 -14.65 11.56
CA ASP A 88 6.81 -15.77 10.65
C ASP A 88 8.14 -16.31 10.13
N PRO A 89 8.82 -17.16 10.93
CA PRO A 89 10.15 -17.68 10.59
C PRO A 89 10.18 -18.57 9.34
N THR A 90 9.03 -19.01 8.85
CA THR A 90 8.91 -19.85 7.65
C THR A 90 8.49 -19.05 6.41
N GLY A 91 8.13 -17.79 6.59
CA GLY A 91 7.76 -16.88 5.51
C GLY A 91 8.96 -16.43 4.67
N ASP A 92 8.69 -15.99 3.46
CA ASP A 92 9.70 -15.42 2.55
C ASP A 92 9.59 -13.89 2.58
N TYR A 93 10.49 -13.23 3.32
CA TYR A 93 10.55 -11.78 3.45
C TYR A 93 11.93 -11.28 3.05
N ARG A 94 11.98 -10.27 2.18
CA ARG A 94 13.25 -9.79 1.60
C ARG A 94 13.32 -8.28 1.63
N LEU A 95 14.53 -7.76 1.78
CA LEU A 95 14.81 -6.35 1.51
C LEU A 95 14.69 -6.09 0.02
N GLY A 96 13.94 -5.05 -0.34
CA GLY A 96 13.77 -4.68 -1.74
C GLY A 96 12.93 -3.43 -1.91
N VAL A 97 13.07 -2.80 -3.06
CA VAL A 97 12.32 -1.59 -3.45
C VAL A 97 11.38 -1.89 -4.60
N ALA A 98 10.24 -1.21 -4.62
CA ALA A 98 9.21 -1.43 -5.65
C ALA A 98 9.68 -1.07 -7.07
N GLU A 99 10.63 -0.14 -7.17
CA GLU A 99 11.18 0.35 -8.42
C GLU A 99 12.18 -0.61 -9.09
N ARG A 100 12.54 -1.70 -8.41
CA ARG A 100 13.38 -2.77 -8.95
C ARG A 100 13.10 -4.06 -8.21
N LEU A 101 12.23 -4.87 -8.78
CA LEU A 101 11.83 -6.16 -8.24
C LEU A 101 12.79 -7.24 -8.76
N ASP A 102 13.59 -7.83 -7.86
CA ASP A 102 14.54 -8.91 -8.18
C ASP A 102 13.80 -10.26 -8.30
N PHE A 103 12.89 -10.31 -9.26
CA PHE A 103 12.10 -11.48 -9.61
C PHE A 103 11.99 -11.59 -11.13
N GLU A 104 11.85 -12.83 -11.60
CA GLU A 104 11.61 -13.14 -13.01
C GLU A 104 10.29 -12.50 -13.49
N ASP A 105 10.24 -12.24 -14.80
CA ASP A 105 8.99 -11.82 -15.46
C ASP A 105 7.91 -12.88 -15.24
N GLU A 106 6.68 -12.43 -15.05
CA GLU A 106 5.51 -13.31 -14.98
C GLU A 106 5.54 -14.39 -13.87
N GLY A 107 6.30 -14.11 -12.79
CA GLY A 107 6.53 -15.05 -11.69
C GLY A 107 5.35 -15.21 -10.71
N PHE A 108 4.38 -14.28 -10.70
CA PHE A 108 3.33 -14.24 -9.68
C PHE A 108 1.92 -14.22 -10.26
N ASP A 109 1.00 -14.92 -9.57
CA ASP A 109 -0.43 -14.88 -9.85
C ASP A 109 -1.08 -13.58 -9.40
N MET A 110 -0.56 -13.03 -8.30
CA MET A 110 -1.02 -11.79 -7.71
C MET A 110 0.16 -10.95 -7.23
N VAL A 111 0.05 -9.64 -7.43
CA VAL A 111 0.89 -8.63 -6.77
C VAL A 111 -0.03 -7.81 -5.89
N VAL A 112 0.43 -7.50 -4.69
CA VAL A 112 -0.31 -6.70 -3.71
C VAL A 112 0.49 -5.43 -3.40
N SER A 113 -0.19 -4.31 -3.28
CA SER A 113 0.31 -3.09 -2.66
C SER A 113 -0.71 -2.64 -1.62
N TYR A 114 -0.41 -2.87 -0.36
CA TYR A 114 -1.31 -2.58 0.74
C TYR A 114 -0.87 -1.35 1.52
N LEU A 115 -1.34 -0.18 1.12
CA LEU A 115 -0.97 1.13 1.65
C LEU A 115 0.52 1.48 1.47
N SER A 116 1.13 1.00 0.40
CA SER A 116 2.55 1.27 0.09
C SER A 116 2.76 2.24 -1.08
N LEU A 117 1.83 2.34 -2.05
CA LEU A 117 2.00 3.26 -3.20
C LEU A 117 2.16 4.74 -2.80
N ILE A 118 1.62 5.14 -1.65
CA ILE A 118 1.77 6.51 -1.12
C ILE A 118 3.19 6.83 -0.67
N ASP A 119 4.01 5.82 -0.41
CA ASP A 119 5.39 5.97 0.06
C ASP A 119 6.41 5.91 -1.08
N ILE A 120 6.01 5.37 -2.23
CA ILE A 120 6.87 5.13 -3.37
C ILE A 120 7.07 6.42 -4.17
N ALA A 121 8.33 6.85 -4.34
CA ALA A 121 8.66 8.08 -5.03
C ALA A 121 8.48 7.97 -6.55
N GLN A 122 8.99 6.92 -7.16
CA GLN A 122 8.99 6.71 -8.61
C GLN A 122 7.84 5.77 -9.02
N LEU A 123 6.59 6.28 -8.86
CA LEU A 123 5.38 5.48 -9.01
C LEU A 123 5.32 4.73 -10.36
N SER A 124 5.60 5.40 -11.48
CA SER A 124 5.50 4.79 -12.82
C SER A 124 6.45 3.59 -12.97
N ILE A 125 7.68 3.71 -12.45
CA ILE A 125 8.67 2.63 -12.48
C ILE A 125 8.18 1.46 -11.64
N ALA A 126 7.70 1.72 -10.42
CA ALA A 126 7.17 0.69 -9.54
C ALA A 126 5.96 -0.04 -10.14
N LEU A 127 5.02 0.68 -10.77
CA LEU A 127 3.86 0.08 -11.44
C LEU A 127 4.27 -0.77 -12.65
N THR A 128 5.29 -0.35 -13.41
CA THR A 128 5.85 -1.14 -14.50
C THR A 128 6.47 -2.44 -13.99
N GLU A 129 7.25 -2.38 -12.91
CA GLU A 129 7.85 -3.56 -12.29
C GLU A 129 6.78 -4.51 -11.73
N MET A 130 5.77 -3.99 -11.02
CA MET A 130 4.64 -4.79 -10.55
C MET A 130 3.90 -5.49 -11.70
N ALA A 131 3.71 -4.81 -12.84
CA ALA A 131 3.09 -5.40 -14.01
C ALA A 131 4.02 -6.42 -14.72
N ARG A 132 5.35 -6.20 -14.71
CA ARG A 132 6.33 -7.12 -15.28
C ARG A 132 6.31 -8.47 -14.58
N VAL A 133 6.39 -8.47 -13.26
CA VAL A 133 6.43 -9.72 -12.47
C VAL A 133 5.09 -10.44 -12.38
N LEU A 134 4.00 -9.78 -12.78
CA LEU A 134 2.67 -10.36 -12.82
C LEU A 134 2.48 -11.19 -14.10
N ARG A 135 2.04 -12.44 -13.99
CA ARG A 135 1.78 -13.29 -15.14
C ARG A 135 0.55 -12.82 -15.95
N PRO A 136 0.44 -13.16 -17.25
CA PRO A 136 -0.77 -12.91 -18.01
C PRO A 136 -2.00 -13.52 -17.33
N GLY A 137 -3.05 -12.72 -17.18
CA GLY A 137 -4.26 -13.09 -16.41
C GLY A 137 -4.13 -12.95 -14.90
N GLY A 138 -2.94 -12.63 -14.38
CA GLY A 138 -2.73 -12.34 -12.97
C GLY A 138 -3.33 -10.99 -12.55
N SER A 139 -3.41 -10.75 -11.23
CA SER A 139 -4.08 -9.57 -10.67
C SER A 139 -3.14 -8.73 -9.79
N LEU A 140 -3.12 -7.41 -10.01
CA LEU A 140 -2.57 -6.44 -9.08
C LEU A 140 -3.69 -5.94 -8.19
N LEU A 141 -3.57 -6.16 -6.88
CA LEU A 141 -4.51 -5.73 -5.86
C LEU A 141 -3.92 -4.58 -5.04
N VAL A 142 -4.56 -3.44 -5.09
CA VAL A 142 -4.09 -2.20 -4.44
C VAL A 142 -5.10 -1.74 -3.41
N ALA A 143 -4.64 -1.49 -2.17
CA ALA A 143 -5.32 -0.63 -1.21
C ALA A 143 -4.51 0.65 -1.02
N ASN A 144 -5.13 1.81 -1.11
CA ASN A 144 -4.43 3.08 -0.97
C ASN A 144 -5.28 4.13 -0.27
N LEU A 145 -4.64 5.21 0.21
CA LEU A 145 -5.36 6.42 0.62
C LEU A 145 -5.95 7.11 -0.61
N THR A 146 -7.15 7.68 -0.46
CA THR A 146 -7.72 8.51 -1.53
C THR A 146 -6.99 9.84 -1.66
N GLY A 147 -7.01 10.43 -2.85
CA GLY A 147 -6.51 11.78 -3.07
C GLY A 147 -7.21 12.82 -2.18
N PHE A 148 -8.50 12.62 -1.83
CA PHE A 148 -9.20 13.47 -0.86
C PHE A 148 -8.58 13.43 0.53
N THR A 149 -8.14 12.25 0.96
CA THR A 149 -7.46 12.09 2.26
C THR A 149 -6.09 12.75 2.22
N THR A 150 -5.29 12.49 1.19
CA THR A 150 -3.92 12.99 1.10
C THR A 150 -3.84 14.49 0.80
N ALA A 151 -4.69 15.07 -0.05
CA ALA A 151 -4.79 16.51 -0.26
C ALA A 151 -5.20 17.26 1.02
N GLY A 152 -5.98 16.59 1.87
CA GLY A 152 -6.41 17.13 3.15
C GLY A 152 -5.39 17.00 4.28
N MET A 153 -4.32 16.27 4.09
CA MET A 153 -3.26 16.08 5.07
C MET A 153 -2.34 17.30 5.10
N VAL A 154 -2.61 18.25 5.99
CA VAL A 154 -1.67 19.32 6.34
C VAL A 154 -0.82 18.82 7.49
N PHE A 155 0.47 18.73 7.24
CA PHE A 155 1.44 18.13 8.15
C PHE A 155 1.93 19.11 9.22
N GLY A 156 1.97 18.63 10.45
CA GLY A 156 2.58 19.36 11.58
C GLY A 156 1.84 20.60 12.06
N GLY A 157 0.68 20.94 11.51
CA GLY A 157 -0.05 22.13 11.87
C GLY A 157 -1.58 22.01 11.76
N ARG A 158 -2.31 22.78 12.57
CA ARG A 158 -3.73 23.02 12.33
C ARG A 158 -3.89 23.74 11.00
N ARG A 159 -4.72 23.23 10.10
CA ARG A 159 -5.17 24.02 8.93
C ARG A 159 -5.63 25.40 9.38
N PRO A 160 -5.23 26.47 8.67
CA PRO A 160 -5.82 27.78 8.90
C PRO A 160 -7.37 27.70 8.79
N ARG A 161 -8.09 28.38 9.65
CA ARG A 161 -9.55 28.50 9.51
C ARG A 161 -9.86 29.12 8.16
N GLY A 162 -10.69 28.43 7.36
CA GLY A 162 -11.09 28.90 6.02
C GLY A 162 -10.24 28.39 4.85
N ALA A 163 -9.18 27.60 5.09
CA ALA A 163 -8.43 26.98 4.01
C ALA A 163 -9.29 25.96 3.25
N ASP A 164 -9.27 26.03 1.93
CA ASP A 164 -9.94 25.07 1.05
C ASP A 164 -9.40 23.66 1.33
N LYS A 165 -10.32 22.73 1.59
CA LYS A 165 -9.97 21.32 1.87
C LYS A 165 -9.42 20.59 0.65
N HIS A 166 -9.60 21.15 -0.52
CA HIS A 166 -9.18 20.58 -1.80
C HIS A 166 -8.05 21.36 -2.47
N ALA A 167 -7.53 22.39 -1.81
CA ALA A 167 -6.39 23.14 -2.32
C ALA A 167 -5.20 22.18 -2.53
N GLY A 168 -4.66 22.17 -3.75
CA GLY A 168 -3.55 21.30 -4.14
C GLY A 168 -3.92 19.86 -4.49
N TYR A 169 -5.22 19.51 -4.65
CA TYR A 169 -5.62 18.16 -5.06
C TYR A 169 -5.03 17.74 -6.42
N LEU A 170 -4.92 18.67 -7.36
CA LEU A 170 -4.38 18.39 -8.69
C LEU A 170 -2.84 18.44 -8.75
N ASP A 171 -2.20 18.93 -7.69
CA ASP A 171 -0.74 19.13 -7.65
C ASP A 171 -0.08 17.96 -6.92
N GLU A 172 0.65 17.13 -7.64
CA GLU A 172 1.42 16.04 -7.05
C GLU A 172 2.58 16.60 -6.20
N HIS A 173 2.65 16.18 -4.95
CA HIS A 173 3.71 16.62 -4.04
C HIS A 173 3.98 15.60 -2.93
N ALA A 174 5.21 15.62 -2.42
CA ALA A 174 5.58 14.89 -1.22
C ALA A 174 5.34 15.76 0.03
N SER A 175 4.87 15.13 1.09
CA SER A 175 4.62 15.77 2.37
C SER A 175 5.14 14.95 3.53
N GLN A 176 5.68 15.62 4.55
CA GLN A 176 6.03 14.98 5.83
C GLN A 176 4.76 14.72 6.64
N VAL A 177 4.50 13.48 7.02
CA VAL A 177 3.36 13.05 7.87
C VAL A 177 3.88 12.66 9.24
N SER A 178 3.23 13.13 10.31
CA SER A 178 3.60 12.76 11.67
C SER A 178 2.38 12.41 12.52
N TRP A 179 2.49 11.33 13.30
CA TRP A 179 1.54 10.99 14.37
C TRP A 179 2.25 10.14 15.43
N GLY A 180 2.05 10.46 16.72
CA GLY A 180 2.87 9.87 17.78
C GLY A 180 4.34 10.08 17.50
N ASP A 181 5.14 9.02 17.60
CA ASP A 181 6.58 9.02 17.32
C ASP A 181 6.92 8.60 15.88
N ILE A 182 5.93 8.58 14.99
CA ILE A 182 6.10 8.25 13.59
C ILE A 182 6.18 9.52 12.75
N ALA A 183 7.21 9.63 11.91
CA ALA A 183 7.39 10.74 10.98
C ALA A 183 7.91 10.21 9.63
N ILE A 184 7.04 10.18 8.65
CA ILE A 184 7.32 9.61 7.32
C ILE A 184 6.97 10.60 6.22
N ARG A 185 7.47 10.37 5.02
CA ARG A 185 7.09 11.11 3.82
C ARG A 185 6.07 10.32 3.02
N ASN A 186 4.88 10.91 2.84
CA ASN A 186 3.89 10.39 1.91
C ASN A 186 3.78 11.27 0.66
N TRP A 187 3.39 10.66 -0.44
CA TRP A 187 3.06 11.35 -1.67
C TRP A 187 1.56 11.61 -1.74
N HIS A 188 1.19 12.88 -1.93
CA HIS A 188 -0.12 13.21 -2.45
C HIS A 188 -0.07 13.07 -3.97
N ARG A 189 -1.04 12.31 -4.51
CA ARG A 189 -1.27 12.17 -5.95
C ARG A 189 -2.77 12.18 -6.23
N PRO A 190 -3.21 12.91 -7.28
CA PRO A 190 -4.58 12.78 -7.78
C PRO A 190 -4.88 11.33 -8.16
N LEU A 191 -6.15 10.95 -8.11
CA LEU A 191 -6.57 9.63 -8.58
C LEU A 191 -6.15 9.37 -10.03
N GLU A 192 -6.17 10.41 -10.87
CA GLU A 192 -5.74 10.35 -12.26
C GLU A 192 -4.31 9.81 -12.41
N THR A 193 -3.37 10.23 -11.56
CA THR A 193 -1.98 9.77 -11.60
C THR A 193 -1.87 8.25 -11.41
N TYR A 194 -2.58 7.70 -10.44
CA TYR A 194 -2.62 6.25 -10.22
C TYR A 194 -3.30 5.52 -11.37
N MET A 195 -4.47 6.00 -11.81
CA MET A 195 -5.23 5.38 -12.89
C MET A 195 -4.43 5.34 -14.19
N LYS A 196 -3.84 6.49 -14.56
CA LYS A 196 -3.03 6.60 -15.76
C LYS A 196 -1.79 5.71 -15.70
N GLY A 197 -1.04 5.73 -14.59
CA GLY A 197 0.13 4.88 -14.41
C GLY A 197 -0.18 3.39 -14.54
N LEU A 198 -1.33 2.94 -14.02
CA LEU A 198 -1.77 1.54 -14.11
C LEU A 198 -2.22 1.17 -15.54
N LEU A 199 -2.90 2.09 -16.25
CA LEU A 199 -3.27 1.92 -17.65
C LEU A 199 -2.02 1.90 -18.55
N ASP A 200 -1.07 2.80 -18.35
CA ASP A 200 0.18 2.88 -19.10
C ASP A 200 1.07 1.64 -18.88
N ALA A 201 0.96 1.00 -17.70
CA ALA A 201 1.58 -0.30 -17.42
C ALA A 201 0.86 -1.49 -18.11
N GLY A 202 -0.15 -1.25 -18.94
CA GLY A 202 -0.89 -2.25 -19.71
C GLY A 202 -1.93 -3.04 -18.92
N LEU A 203 -2.29 -2.58 -17.73
CA LEU A 203 -3.24 -3.25 -16.87
C LEU A 203 -4.69 -2.83 -17.17
N GLN A 204 -5.65 -3.69 -16.87
CA GLN A 204 -7.08 -3.43 -17.03
C GLN A 204 -7.79 -3.45 -15.68
N LEU A 205 -8.54 -2.38 -15.38
CA LEU A 205 -9.32 -2.29 -14.15
C LEU A 205 -10.44 -3.34 -14.13
N ARG A 206 -10.56 -4.09 -13.02
CA ARG A 206 -11.58 -5.12 -12.79
C ARG A 206 -12.48 -4.81 -11.61
N HIS A 207 -11.94 -4.11 -10.61
CA HIS A 207 -12.71 -3.72 -9.45
C HIS A 207 -12.18 -2.37 -8.92
N PHE A 208 -13.13 -1.55 -8.50
CA PHE A 208 -12.86 -0.31 -7.77
C PHE A 208 -13.89 -0.17 -6.66
N SER A 209 -13.45 0.14 -5.45
CA SER A 209 -14.34 0.46 -4.34
C SER A 209 -13.71 1.47 -3.38
N GLU A 210 -14.58 2.18 -2.67
CA GLU A 210 -14.27 3.05 -1.54
C GLU A 210 -14.88 2.40 -0.29
N PRO A 211 -14.13 1.52 0.39
CA PRO A 211 -14.67 0.69 1.45
C PRO A 211 -15.09 1.52 2.66
N ARG A 212 -16.17 1.08 3.30
CA ARG A 212 -16.70 1.67 4.53
C ARG A 212 -16.31 0.81 5.73
N PRO A 213 -16.20 1.39 6.94
CA PRO A 213 -15.97 0.62 8.15
C PRO A 213 -17.05 -0.43 8.39
N GLN A 214 -16.62 -1.63 8.72
CA GLN A 214 -17.48 -2.79 9.05
C GLN A 214 -17.49 -3.08 10.56
N GLY A 215 -17.31 -2.05 11.40
CA GLY A 215 -17.27 -2.18 12.86
C GLY A 215 -16.28 -1.22 13.49
N GLY A 216 -16.02 -1.44 14.78
CA GLY A 216 -15.10 -0.65 15.57
C GLY A 216 -15.75 0.46 16.41
N PRO A 217 -14.96 1.29 17.11
CA PRO A 217 -15.47 2.36 17.97
C PRO A 217 -16.32 3.37 17.19
N PRO A 218 -17.53 3.72 17.70
CA PRO A 218 -18.49 4.55 16.96
C PRO A 218 -17.96 5.93 16.52
N GLU A 219 -17.10 6.56 17.30
CA GLU A 219 -16.49 7.84 16.95
C GLU A 219 -15.54 7.73 15.75
N LYS A 220 -14.76 6.64 15.67
CA LYS A 220 -13.90 6.35 14.53
C LYS A 220 -14.74 6.02 13.30
N VAL A 221 -15.76 5.16 13.43
CA VAL A 221 -16.70 4.83 12.34
C VAL A 221 -17.31 6.11 11.76
N ARG A 222 -17.86 6.99 12.60
CA ARG A 222 -18.44 8.27 12.13
C ARG A 222 -17.43 9.14 11.38
N ARG A 223 -16.16 9.14 11.80
CA ARG A 223 -15.09 9.89 11.11
C ARG A 223 -14.85 9.35 9.70
N TYR A 224 -14.74 8.03 9.56
CA TYR A 224 -14.45 7.36 8.28
C TYR A 224 -15.65 7.35 7.31
N LEU A 225 -16.85 7.57 7.80
CA LEU A 225 -18.07 7.70 6.96
C LEU A 225 -18.27 9.10 6.37
N LYS A 226 -17.46 10.10 6.75
CA LYS A 226 -17.61 11.48 6.25
C LYS A 226 -17.14 11.67 4.81
N ALA A 227 -16.14 10.91 4.41
CA ALA A 227 -15.55 10.94 3.07
C ALA A 227 -14.80 9.62 2.83
N PRO A 228 -14.57 9.23 1.57
CA PRO A 228 -13.78 8.04 1.28
C PRO A 228 -12.33 8.23 1.76
N TYR A 229 -11.95 7.46 2.78
CA TYR A 229 -10.60 7.51 3.34
C TYR A 229 -9.63 6.66 2.54
N PHE A 230 -10.11 5.50 2.10
CA PHE A 230 -9.37 4.52 1.33
C PHE A 230 -10.06 4.21 0.01
N LEU A 231 -9.28 3.68 -0.92
CA LEU A 231 -9.77 3.03 -2.12
C LEU A 231 -9.15 1.62 -2.22
N ILE A 232 -9.86 0.71 -2.88
CA ILE A 232 -9.35 -0.59 -3.29
C ILE A 232 -9.53 -0.70 -4.79
N MET A 233 -8.47 -1.09 -5.48
CA MET A 233 -8.47 -1.34 -6.91
C MET A 233 -7.95 -2.76 -7.18
N GLU A 234 -8.55 -3.44 -8.12
CA GLU A 234 -8.00 -4.65 -8.68
C GLU A 234 -7.84 -4.49 -10.19
N TRP A 235 -6.64 -4.76 -10.64
CA TRP A 235 -6.23 -4.67 -12.03
C TRP A 235 -5.77 -6.03 -12.52
N THR A 236 -5.96 -6.33 -13.79
CA THR A 236 -5.52 -7.61 -14.37
C THR A 236 -4.59 -7.35 -15.54
N LYS A 237 -3.48 -8.09 -15.60
CA LYS A 237 -2.63 -8.16 -16.79
C LYS A 237 -3.39 -8.94 -17.86
N PRO A 238 -3.63 -8.39 -19.06
CA PRO A 238 -4.32 -9.12 -20.14
C PRO A 238 -3.63 -10.45 -20.45
N LYS A 239 -4.42 -11.43 -20.85
CA LYS A 239 -3.87 -12.62 -21.52
C LYS A 239 -3.57 -12.23 -22.96
N CYS A 240 -2.36 -12.52 -23.42
CA CYS A 240 -1.99 -12.37 -24.82
C CYS A 240 -2.87 -13.28 -25.71
#